data_50097c157b476a8af5b10e0699ca8687
#
_entry.id   50097c157b476a8af5b10e0699ca8687
#
_cell.length_a   1.000
_cell.length_b   1.000
_cell.length_c   1.000
_cell.angle_alpha   90.00
_cell.angle_beta   90.00
_cell.angle_gamma   90.00
#
_symmetry.space_group_name_H-M   'P 1'
#
loop_
_entity.id
_entity.type
_entity.pdbx_description
1 polymer ?
#
loop_
_entity_poly.entity_id
_entity_poly.type
_entity_poly.pdbx_seq_one_letter_code
_entity_poly.pdbx_strand_id
1 'polypeptide(L)'
;SDVYKRQLMRTAAKTYGWNLNYGGIALMWRGGCIIRSVFLGKIKEAYDKDPELSNLLLDPYFKETMQKLIPAWRKVAAAAVSYGVPAPAMTAALSYFDGYTTDRLPANLLQAQRDYFGAHTYERLDAPRGEFFHTNWTGHGGNTAASTYNA
;
A
#
# COMPACT_ATOMS: atom_id res chain seq x y z
N SER A 1 3.01 4.74 -7.89
CA SER A 1 4.36 5.34 -8.01
C SER A 1 4.58 6.49 -7.02
N ASP A 2 3.55 7.23 -6.64
CA ASP A 2 3.68 8.39 -5.74
C ASP A 2 3.99 7.99 -4.28
N VAL A 3 3.50 6.86 -3.83
CA VAL A 3 3.78 6.30 -2.49
C VAL A 3 5.28 6.05 -2.32
N TYR A 4 5.94 5.42 -3.30
CA TYR A 4 7.38 5.14 -3.23
C TYR A 4 8.23 6.40 -3.23
N LYS A 5 7.88 7.41 -4.01
CA LYS A 5 8.60 8.69 -4.04
C LYS A 5 8.56 9.38 -2.68
N ARG A 6 7.40 9.39 -2.02
CA ARG A 6 7.27 9.99 -0.69
C ARG A 6 8.00 9.20 0.39
N GLN A 7 7.93 7.88 0.35
CA GLN A 7 8.68 7.02 1.26
C GLN A 7 10.19 7.21 1.08
N LEU A 8 10.66 7.28 -0.17
CA LEU A 8 12.07 7.55 -0.47
C LEU A 8 12.50 8.92 0.08
N MET A 9 11.71 9.97 -0.18
CA MET A 9 11.99 11.32 0.34
C MET A 9 12.01 11.34 1.88
N ARG A 10 11.07 10.66 2.55
CA ARG A 10 11.05 10.56 4.01
C ARG A 10 12.27 9.83 4.56
N THR A 11 12.63 8.71 3.96
CA THR A 11 13.81 7.94 4.37
C THR A 11 15.08 8.76 4.16
N ALA A 12 15.23 9.41 3.01
CA ALA A 12 16.37 10.28 2.73
C ALA A 12 16.42 11.48 3.69
N ALA A 13 15.28 12.14 3.92
CA ALA A 13 15.19 13.25 4.85
C ALA A 13 15.64 12.85 6.26
N LYS A 14 15.22 11.68 6.74
CA LYS A 14 15.64 11.13 8.03
C LYS A 14 17.15 10.81 8.07
N THR A 15 17.66 10.18 7.00
CA THR A 15 19.07 9.77 6.91
C THR A 15 20.02 10.96 6.83
N TYR A 16 19.66 11.99 6.05
CA TYR A 16 20.51 13.14 5.78
C TYR A 16 20.15 14.39 6.59
N GLY A 17 19.19 14.31 7.51
CA GLY A 17 18.77 15.42 8.34
C GLY A 17 18.08 16.56 7.57
N TRP A 18 17.39 16.26 6.46
CA TRP A 18 16.70 17.26 5.65
C TRP A 18 15.34 17.59 6.25
N ASN A 19 15.05 18.89 6.36
CA ASN A 19 13.71 19.37 6.70
C ASN A 19 12.90 19.63 5.43
N LEU A 20 12.15 18.63 4.96
CA LEU A 20 11.38 18.69 3.71
C LEU A 20 9.94 19.16 3.96
N ASN A 21 9.53 20.22 3.26
CA ASN A 21 8.13 20.65 3.18
C ASN A 21 7.41 19.88 2.07
N TYR A 22 6.77 18.77 2.41
CA TYR A 22 6.07 17.90 1.44
C TYR A 22 4.92 18.59 0.72
N GLY A 23 4.19 19.49 1.39
CA GLY A 23 3.15 20.30 0.78
C GLY A 23 3.71 21.29 -0.26
N GLY A 24 4.83 21.94 0.06
CA GLY A 24 5.56 22.81 -0.87
C GLY A 24 6.09 22.04 -2.07
N ILE A 25 6.64 20.85 -1.87
CA ILE A 25 7.11 19.97 -2.94
C ILE A 25 5.95 19.58 -3.87
N ALA A 26 4.77 19.25 -3.33
CA ALA A 26 3.59 18.96 -4.13
C ALA A 26 3.16 20.14 -5.00
N LEU A 27 3.20 21.36 -4.48
CA LEU A 27 2.89 22.56 -5.26
C LEU A 27 3.94 22.89 -6.32
N MET A 28 5.21 22.63 -6.06
CA MET A 28 6.29 22.86 -7.03
C MET A 28 6.02 22.10 -8.33
N TRP A 29 5.49 20.88 -8.28
CA TRP A 29 5.14 20.10 -9.47
C TRP A 29 4.01 20.72 -10.29
N ARG A 30 3.25 21.68 -9.74
CA ARG A 30 2.25 22.44 -10.48
C ARG A 30 2.86 23.47 -11.42
N GLY A 31 4.04 23.98 -11.08
CA GLY A 31 4.78 24.94 -11.92
C GLY A 31 5.35 24.22 -13.14
N GLY A 32 5.17 24.79 -14.34
CA GLY A 32 5.69 24.22 -15.58
C GLY A 32 4.97 22.98 -16.10
N CYS A 33 3.95 22.48 -15.42
CA CYS A 33 3.16 21.34 -15.88
C CYS A 33 1.93 21.78 -16.69
N ILE A 34 1.66 21.08 -17.80
CA ILE A 34 0.45 21.28 -18.61
C ILE A 34 -0.80 20.92 -17.80
N ILE A 35 -0.71 19.90 -16.95
CA ILE A 35 -1.80 19.44 -16.09
C ILE A 35 -1.69 20.14 -14.73
N ARG A 36 -2.33 21.29 -14.61
CA ARG A 36 -2.44 22.03 -13.35
C ARG A 36 -3.60 21.50 -12.52
N SER A 37 -3.38 20.41 -11.80
CA SER A 37 -4.42 19.80 -10.98
C SER A 37 -4.71 20.63 -9.73
N VAL A 38 -5.99 20.88 -9.47
CA VAL A 38 -6.51 21.43 -8.19
C VAL A 38 -6.14 20.49 -7.02
N PHE A 39 -6.02 19.22 -7.29
CA PHE A 39 -5.63 18.17 -6.37
C PHE A 39 -4.30 18.45 -5.63
N LEU A 40 -3.31 19.07 -6.29
CA LEU A 40 -2.04 19.42 -5.65
C LEU A 40 -2.21 20.44 -4.51
N GLY A 41 -3.19 21.38 -4.65
CA GLY A 41 -3.55 22.28 -3.57
C GLY A 41 -4.12 21.56 -2.36
N LYS A 42 -4.95 20.52 -2.58
CA LYS A 42 -5.50 19.69 -1.50
C LYS A 42 -4.44 18.84 -0.81
N ILE A 43 -3.44 18.36 -1.54
CA ILE A 43 -2.27 17.71 -0.94
C ILE A 43 -1.52 18.67 -0.02
N LYS A 44 -1.28 19.90 -0.49
CA LYS A 44 -0.64 20.92 0.34
C LYS A 44 -1.43 21.17 1.62
N GLU A 45 -2.75 21.43 1.51
CA GLU A 45 -3.62 21.66 2.67
C GLU A 45 -3.56 20.51 3.69
N ALA A 46 -3.53 19.25 3.23
CA ALA A 46 -3.42 18.09 4.09
C ALA A 46 -2.11 18.06 4.88
N TYR A 47 -0.98 18.32 4.23
CA TYR A 47 0.34 18.33 4.90
C TYR A 47 0.60 19.60 5.71
N ASP A 48 -0.05 20.72 5.41
CA ASP A 48 -0.02 21.91 6.27
C ASP A 48 -0.74 21.66 7.61
N LYS A 49 -1.81 20.84 7.58
CA LYS A 49 -2.55 20.45 8.79
C LYS A 49 -1.84 19.36 9.58
N ASP A 50 -1.26 18.39 8.91
CA ASP A 50 -0.55 17.27 9.51
C ASP A 50 0.72 16.95 8.72
N PRO A 51 1.86 17.54 9.08
CA PRO A 51 3.15 17.29 8.44
C PRO A 51 3.60 15.82 8.51
N GLU A 52 3.14 15.08 9.52
CA GLU A 52 3.46 13.66 9.73
C GLU A 52 2.45 12.70 9.10
N LEU A 53 1.46 13.22 8.35
CA LEU A 53 0.45 12.42 7.69
C LEU A 53 1.08 11.26 6.90
N SER A 54 0.84 10.04 7.35
CA SER A 54 1.46 8.84 6.80
C SER A 54 0.89 8.44 5.43
N ASN A 55 -0.39 8.73 5.18
CA ASN A 55 -1.08 8.46 3.92
C ASN A 55 -2.19 9.49 3.69
N LEU A 56 -2.30 10.01 2.46
CA LEU A 56 -3.36 10.96 2.09
C LEU A 56 -4.77 10.41 2.29
N LEU A 57 -4.97 9.09 2.21
CA LEU A 57 -6.26 8.45 2.47
C LEU A 57 -6.76 8.64 3.92
N LEU A 58 -5.87 9.04 4.84
CA LEU A 58 -6.21 9.33 6.24
C LEU A 58 -6.66 10.78 6.44
N ASP A 59 -6.35 11.69 5.52
CA ASP A 59 -6.84 13.07 5.57
C ASP A 59 -8.37 13.11 5.35
N PRO A 60 -9.12 13.89 6.13
CA PRO A 60 -10.58 13.92 6.05
C PRO A 60 -11.15 14.23 4.66
N TYR A 61 -10.55 15.18 3.94
CA TYR A 61 -10.99 15.53 2.59
C TYR A 61 -10.80 14.37 1.61
N PHE A 62 -9.64 13.71 1.63
CA PHE A 62 -9.36 12.58 0.75
C PHE A 62 -10.20 11.36 1.12
N LYS A 63 -10.38 11.09 2.40
CA LYS A 63 -11.24 10.01 2.90
C LYS A 63 -12.68 10.16 2.40
N GLU A 64 -13.27 11.32 2.60
CA GLU A 64 -14.64 11.61 2.15
C GLU A 64 -14.77 11.52 0.62
N THR A 65 -13.80 12.09 -0.10
CA THR A 65 -13.77 12.03 -1.57
C THR A 65 -13.71 10.59 -2.06
N MET A 66 -12.87 9.76 -1.47
CA MET A 66 -12.76 8.34 -1.82
C MET A 66 -14.05 7.59 -1.52
N GLN A 67 -14.67 7.81 -0.36
CA GLN A 67 -15.96 7.19 -0.02
C GLN A 67 -17.06 7.48 -1.06
N LYS A 68 -17.07 8.69 -1.61
CA LYS A 68 -18.02 9.09 -2.68
C LYS A 68 -17.69 8.44 -4.03
N LEU A 69 -16.41 8.31 -4.37
CA LEU A 69 -15.98 7.89 -5.71
C LEU A 69 -15.83 6.37 -5.86
N ILE A 70 -15.49 5.64 -4.82
CA ILE A 70 -15.25 4.19 -4.86
C ILE A 70 -16.39 3.39 -5.50
N PRO A 71 -17.68 3.63 -5.20
CA PRO A 71 -18.74 2.84 -5.82
C PRO A 71 -18.80 2.98 -7.35
N ALA A 72 -18.58 4.18 -7.87
CA ALA A 72 -18.52 4.42 -9.32
C ALA A 72 -17.25 3.81 -9.93
N TRP A 73 -16.12 3.96 -9.26
CA TRP A 73 -14.85 3.38 -9.70
C TRP A 73 -14.92 1.85 -9.80
N ARG A 74 -15.51 1.17 -8.80
CA ARG A 74 -15.72 -0.29 -8.86
C ARG A 74 -16.56 -0.72 -10.06
N LYS A 75 -17.63 0.02 -10.38
CA LYS A 75 -18.47 -0.25 -11.56
C LYS A 75 -17.67 -0.14 -12.85
N VAL A 76 -16.87 0.91 -13.00
CA VAL A 76 -16.03 1.11 -14.20
C VAL A 76 -14.96 0.03 -14.30
N ALA A 77 -14.27 -0.30 -13.21
CA ALA A 77 -13.26 -1.35 -13.18
C ALA A 77 -13.86 -2.73 -13.56
N ALA A 78 -15.02 -3.07 -12.99
CA ALA A 78 -15.73 -4.31 -13.31
C ALA A 78 -16.16 -4.36 -14.78
N ALA A 79 -16.68 -3.27 -15.32
CA ALA A 79 -17.05 -3.18 -16.74
C ALA A 79 -15.82 -3.32 -17.63
N ALA A 80 -14.72 -2.66 -17.33
CA ALA A 80 -13.47 -2.79 -18.09
C ALA A 80 -13.00 -4.25 -18.15
N VAL A 81 -12.99 -4.96 -17.02
CA VAL A 81 -12.63 -6.38 -16.98
C VAL A 81 -13.62 -7.23 -17.79
N SER A 82 -14.93 -7.00 -17.63
CA SER A 82 -15.99 -7.77 -18.31
C SER A 82 -15.97 -7.62 -19.83
N TYR A 83 -15.60 -6.44 -20.32
CA TYR A 83 -15.53 -6.15 -21.75
C TYR A 83 -14.12 -6.30 -22.37
N GLY A 84 -13.14 -6.80 -21.59
CA GLY A 84 -11.78 -6.97 -22.07
C GLY A 84 -11.04 -5.65 -22.37
N VAL A 85 -11.44 -4.55 -21.73
CA VAL A 85 -10.78 -3.25 -21.88
C VAL A 85 -9.60 -3.16 -20.90
N PRO A 86 -8.35 -3.06 -21.37
CA PRO A 86 -7.20 -2.98 -20.50
C PRO A 86 -7.16 -1.64 -19.72
N ALA A 87 -7.26 -1.70 -18.41
CA ALA A 87 -7.22 -0.54 -17.52
C ALA A 87 -6.28 -0.76 -16.32
N PRO A 88 -4.99 -1.13 -16.53
CA PRO A 88 -4.12 -1.60 -15.47
C PRO A 88 -3.88 -0.56 -14.38
N ALA A 89 -3.71 0.71 -14.70
CA ALA A 89 -3.49 1.75 -13.71
C ALA A 89 -4.72 1.95 -12.79
N MET A 90 -5.92 1.89 -13.37
CA MET A 90 -7.17 2.04 -12.63
C MET A 90 -7.44 0.85 -11.71
N THR A 91 -7.25 -0.37 -12.20
CA THR A 91 -7.47 -1.59 -11.41
C THR A 91 -6.41 -1.79 -10.34
N ALA A 92 -5.14 -1.50 -10.64
CA ALA A 92 -4.07 -1.57 -9.65
C ALA A 92 -4.25 -0.54 -8.51
N ALA A 93 -4.68 0.67 -8.83
CA ALA A 93 -4.96 1.69 -7.81
C ALA A 93 -6.14 1.30 -6.92
N LEU A 94 -7.19 0.66 -7.48
CA LEU A 94 -8.31 0.13 -6.71
C LEU A 94 -7.85 -1.02 -5.80
N SER A 95 -7.02 -1.93 -6.30
CA SER A 95 -6.42 -3.02 -5.51
C SER A 95 -5.55 -2.50 -4.37
N TYR A 96 -4.80 -1.41 -4.61
CA TYR A 96 -4.04 -0.74 -3.53
C TYR A 96 -4.98 -0.21 -2.44
N PHE A 97 -6.06 0.48 -2.83
CA PHE A 97 -7.04 0.98 -1.88
C PHE A 97 -7.66 -0.15 -1.06
N ASP A 98 -8.08 -1.22 -1.72
CA ASP A 98 -8.67 -2.38 -1.06
C ASP A 98 -7.68 -3.06 -0.10
N GLY A 99 -6.43 -3.23 -0.52
CA GLY A 99 -5.38 -3.77 0.33
C GLY A 99 -5.08 -2.89 1.55
N TYR A 100 -5.08 -1.56 1.36
CA TYR A 100 -4.81 -0.62 2.45
C TYR A 100 -5.93 -0.55 3.49
N THR A 101 -7.18 -0.77 3.07
CA THR A 101 -8.38 -0.67 3.93
C THR A 101 -8.88 -2.02 4.45
N THR A 102 -8.21 -3.13 4.11
CA THR A 102 -8.60 -4.47 4.53
C THR A 102 -7.71 -4.96 5.67
N ASP A 103 -8.33 -5.33 6.78
CA ASP A 103 -7.63 -5.81 7.98
C ASP A 103 -6.96 -7.19 7.75
N ARG A 104 -7.67 -8.11 7.07
CA ARG A 104 -7.14 -9.44 6.75
C ARG A 104 -7.03 -9.63 5.25
N LEU A 105 -5.80 -9.63 4.77
CA LEU A 105 -5.50 -9.73 3.34
C LEU A 105 -5.48 -11.18 2.84
N PRO A 106 -5.83 -11.43 1.56
CA PRO A 106 -5.61 -12.72 0.90
C PRO A 106 -4.13 -13.09 0.81
N ALA A 107 -3.20 -12.18 1.07
CA ALA A 107 -1.78 -12.45 1.26
C ALA A 107 -1.49 -13.52 2.33
N ASN A 108 -2.40 -13.72 3.28
CA ASN A 108 -2.31 -14.82 4.26
C ASN A 108 -2.31 -16.19 3.57
N LEU A 109 -3.08 -16.36 2.49
CA LEU A 109 -3.09 -17.59 1.70
C LEU A 109 -1.75 -17.79 0.97
N LEU A 110 -1.15 -16.71 0.46
CA LEU A 110 0.18 -16.77 -0.16
C LEU A 110 1.26 -17.19 0.84
N GLN A 111 1.20 -16.66 2.07
CA GLN A 111 2.14 -17.06 3.12
C GLN A 111 1.90 -18.51 3.58
N ALA A 112 0.64 -18.95 3.67
CA ALA A 112 0.30 -20.34 3.94
C ALA A 112 0.82 -21.27 2.85
N GLN A 113 0.70 -20.89 1.57
CA GLN A 113 1.26 -21.64 0.44
C GLN A 113 2.79 -21.74 0.53
N ARG A 114 3.47 -20.66 0.86
CA ARG A 114 4.93 -20.64 1.04
C ARG A 114 5.35 -21.57 2.19
N ASP A 115 4.61 -21.56 3.29
CA ASP A 115 4.85 -22.45 4.43
C ASP A 115 4.59 -23.91 4.07
N TYR A 116 3.54 -24.17 3.28
CA TYR A 116 3.18 -25.52 2.82
C TYR A 116 4.30 -26.21 2.02
N PHE A 117 4.88 -25.53 1.02
CA PHE A 117 5.85 -26.19 0.14
C PHE A 117 7.32 -25.97 0.53
N GLY A 118 7.63 -25.05 1.44
CA GLY A 118 9.01 -24.72 1.75
C GLY A 118 9.28 -24.41 3.22
N ALA A 119 8.31 -24.62 4.13
CA ALA A 119 8.42 -24.29 5.55
C ALA A 119 8.94 -22.85 5.78
N HIS A 120 8.46 -21.88 4.97
CA HIS A 120 8.92 -20.50 5.03
C HIS A 120 8.38 -19.72 6.24
N THR A 121 7.67 -20.38 7.11
CA THR A 121 7.15 -19.87 8.37
C THR A 121 6.20 -18.67 8.20
N TYR A 122 5.50 -18.32 9.25
CA TYR A 122 4.63 -17.14 9.33
C TYR A 122 4.55 -16.64 10.77
N GLU A 123 4.22 -15.37 10.95
CA GLU A 123 3.89 -14.81 12.24
C GLU A 123 2.38 -14.90 12.49
N ARG A 124 1.98 -15.12 13.74
CA ARG A 124 0.58 -15.17 14.15
C ARG A 124 0.14 -13.85 14.75
N LEU A 125 -1.16 -13.51 14.61
CA LEU A 125 -1.72 -12.30 15.22
C LEU A 125 -1.89 -12.42 16.73
N ASP A 126 -1.96 -13.64 17.26
CA ASP A 126 -2.12 -13.97 18.68
C ASP A 126 -0.78 -14.28 19.37
N ALA A 127 0.34 -13.99 18.72
CA ALA A 127 1.69 -14.15 19.23
C ALA A 127 2.51 -12.86 19.06
N PRO A 128 3.59 -12.67 19.82
CA PRO A 128 4.50 -11.53 19.66
C PRO A 128 5.13 -11.48 18.27
N ARG A 129 5.41 -10.26 17.78
CA ARG A 129 6.18 -10.05 16.54
C ARG A 129 7.59 -10.62 16.70
N GLY A 130 8.08 -11.27 15.62
CA GLY A 130 9.37 -11.96 15.60
C GLY A 130 9.30 -13.41 16.04
N GLU A 131 8.14 -13.90 16.46
CA GLU A 131 7.91 -15.31 16.74
C GLU A 131 7.33 -15.99 15.49
N PHE A 132 8.06 -16.97 14.96
CA PHE A 132 7.74 -17.62 13.69
C PHE A 132 7.21 -19.02 13.90
N PHE A 133 6.17 -19.37 13.15
CA PHE A 133 5.46 -20.64 13.21
C PHE A 133 5.52 -21.38 11.88
N HIS A 134 5.50 -22.69 11.94
CA HIS A 134 5.32 -23.60 10.82
C HIS A 134 4.16 -24.54 11.10
N THR A 135 3.35 -24.81 10.09
CA THR A 135 2.25 -25.78 10.20
C THR A 135 2.62 -27.10 9.52
N ASN A 136 2.49 -28.21 10.23
CA ASN A 136 2.59 -29.53 9.62
C ASN A 136 1.33 -29.81 8.78
N TRP A 137 1.30 -29.30 7.54
CA TRP A 137 0.14 -29.32 6.65
C TRP A 137 -0.28 -30.72 6.22
N THR A 138 0.65 -31.64 6.11
CA THR A 138 0.41 -33.00 5.59
C THR A 138 0.31 -34.06 6.66
N GLY A 139 0.73 -33.76 7.88
CA GLY A 139 0.87 -34.74 8.94
C GLY A 139 2.04 -35.72 8.75
N HIS A 140 2.77 -35.62 7.66
CA HIS A 140 3.87 -36.51 7.27
C HIS A 140 5.12 -35.72 6.92
N GLY A 141 6.01 -35.51 7.88
CA GLY A 141 7.26 -34.77 7.67
C GLY A 141 7.06 -33.26 7.46
N GLY A 142 8.10 -32.54 7.19
CA GLY A 142 8.02 -31.11 6.88
C GLY A 142 8.36 -30.17 8.04
N ASN A 143 8.93 -30.66 9.11
CA ASN A 143 9.45 -29.82 10.22
C ASN A 143 10.82 -29.20 9.90
N THR A 144 11.31 -29.34 8.68
CA THR A 144 12.58 -28.77 8.26
C THR A 144 12.32 -27.50 7.45
N ALA A 145 12.53 -26.36 8.10
CA ALA A 145 12.74 -25.11 7.35
C ALA A 145 13.90 -25.33 6.38
N ALA A 146 13.71 -24.98 5.12
CA ALA A 146 14.81 -24.97 4.18
C ALA A 146 15.88 -24.01 4.70
N SER A 147 17.03 -24.53 5.11
CA SER A 147 18.13 -23.77 5.73
C SER A 147 18.66 -22.61 4.86
N THR A 148 18.33 -22.61 3.58
CA THR A 148 18.73 -21.61 2.59
C THR A 148 17.94 -20.27 2.71
N TYR A 149 16.88 -20.22 3.50
CA TYR A 149 15.98 -19.05 3.57
C TYR A 149 15.88 -18.42 4.97
N ASN A 150 16.74 -18.84 5.88
CA ASN A 150 16.87 -18.26 7.23
C ASN A 150 17.96 -17.16 7.23
N ALA A 151 17.93 -16.24 6.26
CA ALA A 151 18.82 -15.08 6.22
C ALA A 151 18.02 -13.79 6.44
#